data_e5dbe6000b33144d31fe9537f09b7917
#
_entry.id   e5dbe6000b33144d31fe9537f09b7917
#
_cell.length_a   1.000
_cell.length_b   1.000
_cell.length_c   1.000
_cell.angle_alpha   90.00
_cell.angle_beta   90.00
_cell.angle_gamma   90.00
#
_symmetry.space_group_name_H-M   'P 1'
#
loop_
_entity.id
_entity.type
_entity.pdbx_description
1 polymer ?
#
loop_
_entity_poly.entity_id
_entity_poly.type
_entity_poly.pdbx_seq_one_letter_code
_entity_poly.pdbx_strand_id
1 'polypeptide(L)'
;MIGRLHHVILDCPDLEASATFWSEVLGQPITYRSEDFWVVAEDDRHSGLAFQLAPGAVPPTWPDPSVPQQIHLDVMVEDLPEAKRRVALLGARHLDGDVYADPAGHPFCLIPMPSWAT
;
A
#
# COMPACT_ATOMS: atom_id res chain seq x y z
N MET A 1 -15.49 7.43 21.97
CA MET A 1 -15.11 7.14 20.57
C MET A 1 -16.20 7.63 19.65
N ILE A 2 -15.86 8.34 18.58
CA ILE A 2 -16.84 8.78 17.57
C ILE A 2 -17.01 7.69 16.49
N GLY A 3 -15.92 7.05 16.08
CA GLY A 3 -15.93 6.02 15.07
C GLY A 3 -14.60 5.28 15.00
N ARG A 4 -14.48 4.35 14.06
CA ARG A 4 -13.24 3.61 13.81
C ARG A 4 -12.75 3.89 12.40
N LEU A 5 -11.44 4.01 12.24
CA LEU A 5 -10.87 4.09 10.89
C LEU A 5 -11.20 2.80 10.14
N HIS A 6 -11.85 2.92 8.98
CA HIS A 6 -12.19 1.74 8.16
C HIS A 6 -11.17 1.54 7.05
N HIS A 7 -11.03 2.49 6.16
CA HIS A 7 -10.08 2.36 5.06
C HIS A 7 -9.15 3.56 4.98
N VAL A 8 -7.90 3.30 4.59
CA VAL A 8 -7.06 4.29 3.92
C VAL A 8 -7.25 4.07 2.43
N ILE A 9 -7.62 5.12 1.71
CA ILE A 9 -7.96 5.02 0.28
C ILE A 9 -6.82 5.59 -0.53
N LEU A 10 -6.31 4.79 -1.47
CA LEU A 10 -5.23 5.18 -2.38
C LEU A 10 -5.79 5.37 -3.78
N ASP A 11 -5.51 6.51 -4.39
CA ASP A 11 -5.84 6.76 -5.78
C ASP A 11 -4.93 5.93 -6.69
N CYS A 12 -5.49 5.33 -7.72
CA CYS A 12 -4.70 4.52 -8.64
C CYS A 12 -5.30 4.55 -10.06
N PRO A 13 -4.46 4.38 -11.09
CA PRO A 13 -4.96 4.29 -12.47
C PRO A 13 -5.47 2.90 -12.85
N ASP A 14 -5.12 1.87 -12.07
CA ASP A 14 -5.45 0.46 -12.36
C ASP A 14 -5.81 -0.23 -11.05
N LEU A 15 -7.12 -0.42 -10.82
CA LEU A 15 -7.64 -1.02 -9.60
C LEU A 15 -7.11 -2.44 -9.37
N GLU A 16 -7.11 -3.26 -10.42
CA GLU A 16 -6.68 -4.65 -10.29
C GLU A 16 -5.19 -4.75 -9.94
N ALA A 17 -4.36 -3.96 -10.61
CA ALA A 17 -2.92 -3.96 -10.32
C ALA A 17 -2.63 -3.57 -8.87
N SER A 18 -3.23 -2.48 -8.39
CA SER A 18 -3.02 -2.01 -7.02
C SER A 18 -3.58 -2.97 -5.98
N ALA A 19 -4.82 -3.43 -6.16
CA ALA A 19 -5.46 -4.33 -5.20
C ALA A 19 -4.77 -5.69 -5.14
N THR A 20 -4.37 -6.24 -6.27
CA THR A 20 -3.65 -7.52 -6.30
C THR A 20 -2.30 -7.41 -5.60
N PHE A 21 -1.55 -6.35 -5.87
CA PHE A 21 -0.28 -6.09 -5.20
C PHE A 21 -0.44 -6.06 -3.68
N TRP A 22 -1.36 -5.24 -3.18
CA TRP A 22 -1.56 -5.09 -1.74
C TRP A 22 -2.18 -6.33 -1.08
N SER A 23 -3.03 -7.06 -1.80
CA SER A 23 -3.54 -8.35 -1.34
C SER A 23 -2.40 -9.34 -1.08
N GLU A 24 -1.42 -9.39 -1.97
CA GLU A 24 -0.24 -10.26 -1.81
C GLU A 24 0.67 -9.77 -0.69
N VAL A 25 0.94 -8.46 -0.61
CA VAL A 25 1.82 -7.90 0.44
C VAL A 25 1.25 -8.14 1.82
N LEU A 26 -0.06 -7.92 2.01
CA LEU A 26 -0.70 -8.01 3.33
C LEU A 26 -1.26 -9.39 3.64
N GLY A 27 -1.31 -10.29 2.66
CA GLY A 27 -1.92 -11.62 2.86
C GLY A 27 -3.42 -11.52 3.15
N GLN A 28 -4.10 -10.54 2.57
CA GLN A 28 -5.53 -10.29 2.79
C GLN A 28 -6.30 -10.37 1.48
N PRO A 29 -7.55 -10.84 1.51
CA PRO A 29 -8.34 -10.95 0.29
C PRO A 29 -8.83 -9.60 -0.23
N ILE A 30 -9.19 -9.59 -1.51
CA ILE A 30 -9.97 -8.50 -2.08
C ILE A 30 -11.43 -8.78 -1.71
N THR A 31 -12.00 -7.92 -0.85
CA THR A 31 -13.32 -8.14 -0.27
C THR A 31 -14.45 -7.44 -1.03
N TYR A 32 -14.11 -6.47 -1.88
CA TYR A 32 -15.10 -5.71 -2.64
C TYR A 32 -14.51 -5.24 -3.96
N ARG A 33 -15.30 -5.31 -5.01
CA ARG A 33 -14.97 -4.83 -6.34
C ARG A 33 -16.16 -4.07 -6.94
N SER A 34 -15.86 -2.90 -7.51
CA SER A 34 -16.80 -2.17 -8.34
C SER A 34 -16.06 -1.59 -9.55
N GLU A 35 -16.72 -0.78 -10.36
CA GLU A 35 -16.07 -0.16 -11.52
C GLU A 35 -14.97 0.83 -11.12
N ASP A 36 -15.08 1.46 -9.95
CA ASP A 36 -14.22 2.56 -9.55
C ASP A 36 -13.62 2.43 -8.13
N PHE A 37 -13.93 1.34 -7.40
CA PHE A 37 -13.50 1.20 -6.00
C PHE A 37 -13.35 -0.26 -5.61
N TRP A 38 -12.17 -0.65 -5.12
CA TRP A 38 -11.86 -1.99 -4.65
C TRP A 38 -11.32 -1.94 -3.22
N VAL A 39 -11.50 -3.01 -2.46
CA VAL A 39 -11.07 -3.08 -1.05
C VAL A 39 -10.22 -4.33 -0.83
N VAL A 40 -9.13 -4.17 -0.09
CA VAL A 40 -8.30 -5.25 0.45
C VAL A 40 -8.34 -5.16 1.97
N ALA A 41 -8.89 -6.17 2.60
CA ALA A 41 -9.02 -6.23 4.06
C ALA A 41 -9.19 -7.69 4.50
N GLU A 42 -9.10 -7.94 5.80
CA GLU A 42 -9.37 -9.28 6.35
C GLU A 42 -10.82 -9.70 6.06
N ASP A 43 -11.75 -8.78 6.28
CA ASP A 43 -13.18 -8.91 5.99
C ASP A 43 -13.83 -7.51 5.94
N ASP A 44 -15.15 -7.47 5.82
CA ASP A 44 -15.88 -6.20 5.69
C ASP A 44 -15.94 -5.36 6.96
N ARG A 45 -15.53 -5.90 8.09
CA ARG A 45 -15.58 -5.22 9.39
C ARG A 45 -14.23 -4.67 9.83
N HIS A 46 -13.15 -5.23 9.31
CA HIS A 46 -11.79 -4.83 9.71
C HIS A 46 -11.27 -3.73 8.81
N SER A 47 -10.38 -2.92 9.38
CA SER A 47 -9.69 -1.88 8.64
C SER A 47 -8.83 -2.49 7.55
N GLY A 48 -8.74 -1.79 6.43
CA GLY A 48 -7.91 -2.23 5.32
C GLY A 48 -7.55 -1.07 4.40
N LEU A 49 -7.05 -1.43 3.23
CA LEU A 49 -6.78 -0.48 2.17
C LEU A 49 -7.90 -0.53 1.14
N ALA A 50 -8.22 0.62 0.59
CA ALA A 50 -9.12 0.69 -0.54
C ALA A 50 -8.44 1.44 -1.68
N PHE A 51 -8.95 1.25 -2.88
CA PHE A 51 -8.35 1.77 -4.10
C PHE A 51 -9.44 2.47 -4.90
N GLN A 52 -9.21 3.74 -5.18
CA GLN A 52 -10.13 4.58 -5.94
C GLN A 52 -9.56 4.77 -7.35
N LEU A 53 -10.36 4.47 -8.36
CA LEU A 53 -9.93 4.70 -9.73
C LEU A 53 -9.74 6.19 -9.99
N ALA A 54 -8.53 6.58 -10.36
CA ALA A 54 -8.14 7.95 -10.61
C ALA A 54 -7.12 8.00 -11.76
N PRO A 55 -7.60 7.93 -13.03
CA PRO A 55 -6.69 7.85 -14.18
C PRO A 55 -5.73 9.02 -14.32
N GLY A 56 -6.14 10.20 -13.83
CA GLY A 56 -5.34 11.42 -13.89
C GLY A 56 -4.49 11.70 -12.66
N ALA A 57 -4.45 10.80 -11.67
CA ALA A 57 -3.67 11.01 -10.47
C ALA A 57 -2.17 11.09 -10.78
N VAL A 58 -1.51 12.08 -10.20
CA VAL A 58 -0.06 12.26 -10.32
C VAL A 58 0.61 11.58 -9.13
N PRO A 59 1.44 10.55 -9.35
CA PRO A 59 2.10 9.88 -8.24
C PRO A 59 3.13 10.79 -7.57
N PRO A 60 3.39 10.58 -6.26
CA PRO A 60 4.47 11.28 -5.58
C PRO A 60 5.83 10.99 -6.21
N THR A 61 6.74 11.95 -6.07
CA THR A 61 8.11 11.83 -6.60
C THR A 61 9.15 11.61 -5.51
N TRP A 62 8.70 11.35 -4.28
CA TRP A 62 9.62 11.14 -3.15
C TRP A 62 10.76 10.17 -3.51
N PRO A 63 12.02 10.45 -3.16
CA PRO A 63 12.50 11.52 -2.28
C PRO A 63 12.62 12.92 -2.91
N ASP A 64 12.33 13.07 -4.19
CA ASP A 64 12.25 14.38 -4.83
C ASP A 64 11.04 15.15 -4.30
N PRO A 65 11.19 16.40 -3.84
CA PRO A 65 10.10 17.14 -3.23
C PRO A 65 9.10 17.77 -4.22
N SER A 66 9.28 17.58 -5.52
CA SER A 66 8.43 18.21 -6.55
C SER A 66 6.95 17.83 -6.39
N VAL A 67 6.68 16.57 -6.09
CA VAL A 67 5.34 16.07 -5.74
C VAL A 67 5.46 15.32 -4.42
N PRO A 68 5.09 15.94 -3.29
CA PRO A 68 5.26 15.33 -1.98
C PRO A 68 4.39 14.10 -1.81
N GLN A 69 4.84 13.17 -0.98
CA GLN A 69 4.10 11.94 -0.76
C GLN A 69 2.82 12.12 0.08
N GLN A 70 2.71 13.18 0.86
CA GLN A 70 1.61 13.49 1.78
C GLN A 70 1.49 12.48 2.92
N ILE A 71 1.35 11.22 2.57
CA ILE A 71 1.36 10.09 3.51
C ILE A 71 2.17 8.95 2.91
N HIS A 72 2.61 8.03 3.74
CA HIS A 72 3.11 6.73 3.30
C HIS A 72 2.70 5.66 4.30
N LEU A 73 2.73 4.41 3.87
CA LEU A 73 2.40 3.27 4.72
C LEU A 73 3.68 2.62 5.21
N ASP A 74 3.69 2.20 6.48
CA ASP A 74 4.71 1.31 6.99
C ASP A 74 4.15 -0.11 7.02
N VAL A 75 4.90 -1.07 6.46
CA VAL A 75 4.56 -2.48 6.47
C VAL A 75 5.56 -3.20 7.35
N MET A 76 5.10 -3.73 8.46
CA MET A 76 5.94 -4.47 9.40
C MET A 76 6.19 -5.87 8.86
N VAL A 77 7.46 -6.27 8.80
CA VAL A 77 7.88 -7.55 8.23
C VAL A 77 8.77 -8.32 9.21
N GLU A 78 8.75 -9.64 9.13
CA GLU A 78 9.57 -10.49 9.98
C GLU A 78 11.01 -10.62 9.47
N ASP A 79 11.16 -10.68 8.15
CA ASP A 79 12.45 -10.85 7.48
C ASP A 79 12.60 -9.76 6.43
N LEU A 80 13.34 -8.71 6.76
CA LEU A 80 13.46 -7.53 5.90
C LEU A 80 14.12 -7.83 4.54
N PRO A 81 15.26 -8.55 4.46
CA PRO A 81 15.84 -8.90 3.16
C PRO A 81 14.91 -9.72 2.27
N GLU A 82 14.20 -10.68 2.83
CA GLU A 82 13.25 -11.50 2.10
C GLU A 82 12.05 -10.69 1.64
N ALA A 83 11.53 -9.80 2.51
CA ALA A 83 10.43 -8.91 2.15
C ALA A 83 10.80 -7.99 0.98
N LYS A 84 12.01 -7.42 0.99
CA LYS A 84 12.51 -6.58 -0.11
C LYS A 84 12.54 -7.37 -1.43
N ARG A 85 13.03 -8.60 -1.39
CA ARG A 85 13.07 -9.46 -2.57
C ARG A 85 11.64 -9.73 -3.09
N ARG A 86 10.72 -10.03 -2.19
CA ARG A 86 9.34 -10.40 -2.56
C ARG A 86 8.55 -9.23 -3.13
N VAL A 87 8.64 -8.04 -2.54
CA VAL A 87 7.91 -6.87 -3.08
C VAL A 87 8.46 -6.48 -4.45
N ALA A 88 9.77 -6.62 -4.68
CA ALA A 88 10.37 -6.37 -5.99
C ALA A 88 9.83 -7.34 -7.04
N LEU A 89 9.67 -8.62 -6.70
CA LEU A 89 9.10 -9.62 -7.59
C LEU A 89 7.62 -9.34 -7.91
N LEU A 90 6.89 -8.71 -6.99
CA LEU A 90 5.51 -8.29 -7.21
C LEU A 90 5.40 -7.01 -8.05
N GLY A 91 6.51 -6.37 -8.38
CA GLY A 91 6.55 -5.19 -9.23
C GLY A 91 6.74 -3.87 -8.50
N ALA A 92 7.04 -3.88 -7.19
CA ALA A 92 7.39 -2.67 -6.46
C ALA A 92 8.69 -2.09 -7.00
N ARG A 93 8.77 -0.76 -7.06
CA ARG A 93 9.96 -0.05 -7.52
C ARG A 93 10.71 0.52 -6.32
N HIS A 94 11.98 0.18 -6.19
CA HIS A 94 12.81 0.71 -5.11
C HIS A 94 12.99 2.21 -5.26
N LEU A 95 12.76 2.96 -4.18
CA LEU A 95 12.94 4.41 -4.15
C LEU A 95 14.21 4.81 -3.42
N ASP A 96 14.32 4.45 -2.14
CA ASP A 96 15.47 4.77 -1.30
C ASP A 96 15.42 3.92 -0.02
N GLY A 97 16.55 3.39 0.44
CA GLY A 97 16.61 2.60 1.67
C GLY A 97 15.61 1.45 1.67
N ASP A 98 14.70 1.46 2.64
CA ASP A 98 13.66 0.45 2.81
C ASP A 98 12.32 0.88 2.20
N VAL A 99 12.32 1.94 1.38
CA VAL A 99 11.11 2.52 0.80
C VAL A 99 10.98 2.12 -0.67
N TYR A 100 9.78 1.68 -1.02
CA TYR A 100 9.40 1.24 -2.36
C TYR A 100 8.14 1.97 -2.80
N ALA A 101 7.91 2.00 -4.11
CA ALA A 101 6.66 2.46 -4.69
C ALA A 101 5.79 1.27 -5.08
N ASP A 102 4.49 1.34 -4.77
CA ASP A 102 3.52 0.38 -5.25
C ASP A 102 3.21 0.58 -6.75
N PRO A 103 2.36 -0.24 -7.39
CA PRO A 103 2.08 -0.10 -8.83
C PRO A 103 1.54 1.27 -9.25
N ALA A 104 0.88 2.00 -8.35
CA ALA A 104 0.38 3.34 -8.63
C ALA A 104 1.38 4.45 -8.30
N GLY A 105 2.55 4.08 -7.74
CA GLY A 105 3.60 5.03 -7.36
C GLY A 105 3.52 5.50 -5.91
N HIS A 106 2.63 4.96 -5.10
CA HIS A 106 2.56 5.35 -3.68
C HIS A 106 3.73 4.76 -2.90
N PRO A 107 4.49 5.59 -2.16
CA PRO A 107 5.59 5.10 -1.33
C PRO A 107 5.09 4.30 -0.13
N PHE A 108 5.80 3.23 0.18
CA PHE A 108 5.63 2.48 1.43
C PHE A 108 7.00 2.02 1.94
N CYS A 109 7.12 1.93 3.26
CA CYS A 109 8.35 1.50 3.91
C CYS A 109 8.18 0.10 4.48
N LEU A 110 9.17 -0.75 4.27
CA LEU A 110 9.25 -2.03 4.96
C LEU A 110 10.01 -1.81 6.25
N ILE A 111 9.39 -2.17 7.38
CA ILE A 111 10.01 -1.99 8.68
C ILE A 111 10.10 -3.32 9.43
N PRO A 112 11.19 -3.56 10.19
CA PRO A 112 11.20 -4.69 11.10
C PRO A 112 10.21 -4.44 12.25
N MET A 113 9.89 -5.48 13.03
CA MET A 113 9.07 -5.29 14.21
C MET A 113 9.72 -4.26 15.13
N PRO A 114 9.04 -3.16 15.48
CA PRO A 114 9.61 -2.17 16.39
C PRO A 114 9.86 -2.77 17.77
N SER A 115 10.91 -2.30 18.44
CA SER A 115 11.29 -2.84 19.75
C SER A 115 10.22 -2.62 20.83
N TRP A 116 9.33 -1.64 20.64
CA TRP A 116 8.22 -1.36 21.55
C TRP A 116 6.94 -2.12 21.21
N ALA A 117 6.89 -2.86 20.10
CA ALA A 117 5.72 -3.63 19.66
C ALA A 117 5.91 -5.10 20.06
N THR A 118 5.50 -5.44 21.23
CA THR A 118 5.61 -6.81 21.76
C THR A 118 4.27 -7.46 22.06
#